data_f6a7e38a6b9f61fda10310eb6e764cf3
#
_entry.id   f6a7e38a6b9f61fda10310eb6e764cf3
#
_cell.length_a   1.000
_cell.length_b   1.000
_cell.length_c   1.000
_cell.angle_alpha   90.00
_cell.angle_beta   90.00
_cell.angle_gamma   90.00
#
_symmetry.space_group_name_H-M   'P 1'
#
loop_
_entity.id
_entity.type
_entity.pdbx_description
1 polymer ?
#
loop_
_entity_poly.entity_id
_entity_poly.type
_entity_poly.pdbx_seq_one_letter_code
_entity_poly.pdbx_strand_id
1 'polypeptide(L)'
;MGPYRQGQEVELPLWITTHLVQMGYAKFREEDQLTVRTLSTTHYKETLPDSRQLPKLSKSFYFQLRRLLKELKAQEAKDRAKGRELDKAIGLARDVVNIRVRKIASLAASGEQTVELTSNLTAEEVSLFERIRNQVDSWKKDILGRDPS
;
A
#
# COMPACT_ATOMS: atom_id res chain seq x y z
N MET A 1 -10.23 9.49 24.72
CA MET A 1 -11.01 8.52 23.92
C MET A 1 -12.19 8.06 24.78
N GLY A 2 -13.40 8.20 24.27
CA GLY A 2 -14.61 7.86 25.02
C GLY A 2 -14.92 6.37 25.02
N PRO A 3 -15.90 5.94 25.84
CA PRO A 3 -16.43 4.59 25.76
C PRO A 3 -17.17 4.43 24.43
N TYR A 4 -16.71 3.51 23.59
CA TYR A 4 -17.35 3.15 22.33
C TYR A 4 -18.38 2.04 22.58
N ARG A 5 -19.53 2.12 21.90
CA ARG A 5 -20.58 1.08 21.99
C ARG A 5 -20.38 0.03 20.90
N GLN A 6 -20.85 -1.18 21.17
CA GLN A 6 -20.84 -2.26 20.19
C GLN A 6 -21.62 -1.84 18.92
N GLY A 7 -21.03 -2.03 17.75
CA GLY A 7 -21.61 -1.64 16.47
C GLY A 7 -21.41 -0.15 16.07
N GLN A 8 -20.75 0.64 16.89
CA GLN A 8 -20.43 2.02 16.55
C GLN A 8 -19.26 2.10 15.57
N GLU A 9 -19.42 2.87 14.48
CA GLU A 9 -18.32 3.21 13.59
C GLU A 9 -17.49 4.34 14.18
N VAL A 10 -16.17 4.15 14.21
CA VAL A 10 -15.22 5.13 14.72
C VAL A 10 -13.99 5.18 13.84
N GLU A 11 -13.44 6.38 13.67
CA GLU A 11 -12.14 6.56 13.03
C GLU A 11 -11.05 6.54 14.09
N LEU A 12 -10.13 5.59 13.95
CA LEU A 12 -8.98 5.43 14.84
C LEU A 12 -7.69 5.36 14.03
N PRO A 13 -6.56 5.75 14.60
CA PRO A 13 -5.26 5.51 13.99
C PRO A 13 -5.08 4.04 13.61
N LEU A 14 -4.48 3.78 12.44
CA LEU A 14 -4.36 2.42 11.89
C LEU A 14 -3.70 1.43 12.85
N TRP A 15 -2.69 1.86 13.61
CA TRP A 15 -2.01 1.00 14.58
C TRP A 15 -2.91 0.56 15.73
N ILE A 16 -3.82 1.43 16.20
CA ILE A 16 -4.84 1.08 17.20
C ILE A 16 -5.86 0.13 16.59
N THR A 17 -6.38 0.47 15.40
CA THR A 17 -7.36 -0.35 14.68
C THR A 17 -6.83 -1.76 14.43
N THR A 18 -5.59 -1.88 13.96
CA THR A 18 -4.92 -3.17 13.73
C THR A 18 -4.88 -4.01 14.99
N HIS A 19 -4.50 -3.41 16.10
CA HIS A 19 -4.41 -4.11 17.39
C HIS A 19 -5.80 -4.58 17.88
N LEU A 20 -6.82 -3.72 17.80
CA LEU A 20 -8.19 -4.07 18.19
C LEU A 20 -8.79 -5.16 17.30
N VAL A 21 -8.51 -5.15 15.99
CA VAL A 21 -8.96 -6.20 15.07
C VAL A 21 -8.27 -7.53 15.38
N GLN A 22 -6.97 -7.54 15.68
CA GLN A 22 -6.25 -8.75 16.08
C GLN A 22 -6.79 -9.36 17.37
N MET A 23 -7.22 -8.52 18.30
CA MET A 23 -7.83 -8.95 19.57
C MET A 23 -9.32 -9.33 19.43
N GLY A 24 -9.93 -9.15 18.26
CA GLY A 24 -11.34 -9.44 18.00
C GLY A 24 -12.34 -8.40 18.54
N TYR A 25 -11.86 -7.24 19.00
CA TYR A 25 -12.71 -6.17 19.53
C TYR A 25 -13.25 -5.22 18.47
N ALA A 26 -12.69 -5.24 17.28
CA ALA A 26 -13.10 -4.40 16.16
C ALA A 26 -13.06 -5.16 14.83
N LYS A 27 -13.76 -4.63 13.82
CA LYS A 27 -13.69 -5.07 12.42
C LYS A 27 -13.51 -3.85 11.54
N PHE A 28 -12.77 -4.01 10.44
CA PHE A 28 -12.82 -3.01 9.38
C PHE A 28 -14.20 -3.02 8.73
N ARG A 29 -14.66 -1.86 8.25
CA ARG A 29 -15.87 -1.79 7.43
C ARG A 29 -15.71 -2.67 6.18
N GLU A 30 -16.78 -3.29 5.72
CA GLU A 30 -16.73 -4.17 4.53
C GLU A 30 -16.21 -3.41 3.30
N GLU A 31 -16.57 -2.15 3.15
CA GLU A 31 -16.10 -1.27 2.07
C GLU A 31 -14.61 -0.94 2.15
N ASP A 32 -14.00 -1.04 3.33
CA ASP A 32 -12.57 -0.84 3.55
C ASP A 32 -11.76 -2.14 3.38
N GLN A 33 -12.43 -3.27 3.22
CA GLN A 33 -11.77 -4.57 3.07
C GLN A 33 -11.34 -4.78 1.62
N LEU A 34 -10.06 -5.12 1.45
CA LEU A 34 -9.54 -5.50 0.14
C LEU A 34 -10.01 -6.92 -0.22
N THR A 35 -10.55 -7.06 -1.42
CA THR A 35 -10.91 -8.34 -2.04
C THR A 35 -10.10 -8.55 -3.32
N VAL A 36 -10.10 -9.77 -3.87
CA VAL A 36 -9.44 -10.03 -5.17
C VAL A 36 -10.02 -9.16 -6.28
N ARG A 37 -11.32 -8.88 -6.24
CA ARG A 37 -12.00 -8.00 -7.19
C ARG A 37 -11.51 -6.55 -7.09
N THR A 38 -11.46 -5.99 -5.88
CA THR A 38 -10.97 -4.62 -5.67
C THR A 38 -9.49 -4.50 -5.93
N LEU A 39 -8.70 -5.53 -5.65
CA LEU A 39 -7.28 -5.61 -6.02
C LEU A 39 -7.10 -5.60 -7.54
N SER A 40 -7.95 -6.32 -8.28
CA SER A 40 -7.96 -6.29 -9.76
C SER A 40 -8.28 -4.90 -10.30
N THR A 41 -9.22 -4.19 -9.68
CA THR A 41 -9.54 -2.79 -10.03
C THR A 41 -8.37 -1.85 -9.74
N THR A 42 -7.69 -2.04 -8.62
CA THR A 42 -6.49 -1.28 -8.28
C THR A 42 -5.37 -1.53 -9.30
N HIS A 43 -5.13 -2.79 -9.65
CA HIS A 43 -4.17 -3.16 -10.68
C HIS A 43 -4.48 -2.47 -12.02
N TYR A 44 -5.73 -2.50 -12.45
CA TYR A 44 -6.15 -1.82 -13.68
C TYR A 44 -5.83 -0.32 -13.66
N LYS A 45 -6.16 0.36 -12.57
CA LYS A 45 -5.87 1.80 -12.41
C LYS A 45 -4.36 2.10 -12.46
N GLU A 46 -3.54 1.23 -11.87
CA GLU A 46 -2.07 1.39 -11.89
C GLU A 46 -1.46 1.17 -13.28
N THR A 47 -2.09 0.35 -14.12
CA THR A 47 -1.60 0.02 -15.47
C THR A 47 -2.03 1.02 -16.53
N LEU A 48 -2.89 1.98 -16.23
CA LEU A 48 -3.32 3.00 -17.19
C LEU A 48 -2.13 3.87 -17.65
N PRO A 49 -1.95 4.07 -18.98
CA PRO A 49 -0.77 4.72 -19.53
C PRO A 49 -0.58 6.19 -19.16
N ASP A 50 -1.65 6.91 -18.83
CA ASP A 50 -1.60 8.33 -18.47
C ASP A 50 -1.27 8.60 -17.00
N SER A 51 -1.04 7.57 -16.21
CA SER A 51 -0.78 7.74 -14.79
C SER A 51 0.69 8.01 -14.48
N ARG A 52 1.20 9.18 -14.89
CA ARG A 52 2.39 9.74 -14.24
C ARG A 52 2.15 9.99 -12.75
N GLN A 53 0.90 10.25 -12.40
CA GLN A 53 0.45 10.37 -11.02
C GLN A 53 0.13 8.99 -10.45
N LEU A 54 0.50 8.80 -9.19
CA LEU A 54 0.12 7.60 -8.45
C LEU A 54 -1.37 7.69 -8.07
N PRO A 55 -2.22 6.73 -8.47
CA PRO A 55 -3.57 6.66 -7.94
C PRO A 55 -3.55 6.58 -6.42
N LYS A 56 -4.51 7.27 -5.77
CA LYS A 56 -4.60 7.23 -4.32
C LYS A 56 -5.04 5.84 -3.86
N LEU A 57 -4.26 5.25 -2.97
CA LEU A 57 -4.62 4.04 -2.24
C LEU A 57 -5.24 4.38 -0.89
N SER A 58 -6.04 3.46 -0.33
CA SER A 58 -6.50 3.62 1.05
C SER A 58 -5.32 3.59 2.02
N LYS A 59 -5.43 4.28 3.14
CA LYS A 59 -4.37 4.33 4.16
C LYS A 59 -4.01 2.94 4.70
N SER A 60 -4.94 1.99 4.68
CA SER A 60 -4.77 0.62 5.15
C SER A 60 -4.46 -0.39 4.03
N PHE A 61 -4.19 0.07 2.80
CA PHE A 61 -4.06 -0.81 1.62
C PHE A 61 -3.07 -1.96 1.85
N TYR A 62 -1.85 -1.67 2.29
CA TYR A 62 -0.83 -2.71 2.46
C TYR A 62 -1.13 -3.67 3.61
N PHE A 63 -1.78 -3.17 4.66
CA PHE A 63 -2.29 -4.03 5.73
C PHE A 63 -3.38 -4.97 5.20
N GLN A 64 -4.35 -4.45 4.46
CA GLN A 64 -5.42 -5.22 3.87
C GLN A 64 -4.91 -6.23 2.84
N LEU A 65 -3.88 -5.85 2.07
CA LEU A 65 -3.24 -6.73 1.10
C LEU A 65 -2.60 -7.95 1.79
N ARG A 66 -1.82 -7.71 2.85
CA ARG A 66 -1.23 -8.82 3.64
C ARG A 66 -2.30 -9.71 4.24
N ARG A 67 -3.37 -9.12 4.75
CA ARG A 67 -4.51 -9.86 5.29
C ARG A 67 -5.18 -10.73 4.24
N LEU A 68 -5.50 -10.17 3.07
CA LEU A 68 -6.11 -10.89 1.94
C LEU A 68 -5.26 -12.11 1.54
N LEU A 69 -3.97 -11.92 1.33
CA LEU A 69 -3.06 -13.01 0.94
C LEU A 69 -2.96 -14.09 2.02
N LYS A 70 -2.94 -13.71 3.30
CA LYS A 70 -2.93 -14.65 4.41
C LYS A 70 -4.23 -15.47 4.49
N GLU A 71 -5.39 -14.82 4.31
CA GLU A 71 -6.69 -15.48 4.30
C GLU A 71 -6.83 -16.46 3.13
N LEU A 72 -6.43 -16.07 1.91
CA LEU A 72 -6.46 -16.95 0.73
C LEU A 72 -5.52 -18.14 0.90
N LYS A 73 -4.33 -17.95 1.48
CA LYS A 73 -3.40 -19.04 1.78
C LYS A 73 -3.98 -20.02 2.80
N ALA A 74 -4.69 -19.53 3.81
CA ALA A 74 -5.38 -20.39 4.79
C ALA A 74 -6.54 -21.17 4.16
N GLN A 75 -7.26 -20.56 3.20
CA GLN A 75 -8.33 -21.23 2.45
C GLN A 75 -7.77 -22.32 1.51
N GLU A 76 -6.66 -22.05 0.82
CA GLU A 76 -5.99 -23.05 -0.03
C GLU A 76 -5.54 -24.27 0.78
N ALA A 77 -5.01 -24.06 1.98
CA ALA A 77 -4.60 -25.16 2.86
C ALA A 77 -5.77 -26.11 3.22
N LYS A 78 -7.00 -25.59 3.22
CA LYS A 78 -8.23 -26.37 3.48
C LYS A 78 -8.86 -26.93 2.20
N ASP A 79 -8.74 -26.21 1.08
CA ASP A 79 -9.34 -26.55 -0.21
C ASP A 79 -8.42 -26.13 -1.34
N ARG A 80 -7.76 -27.11 -1.98
CA ARG A 80 -6.83 -26.87 -3.10
C ARG A 80 -7.49 -26.23 -4.32
N ALA A 81 -8.80 -26.31 -4.47
CA ALA A 81 -9.51 -25.59 -5.54
C ALA A 81 -9.38 -24.06 -5.42
N LYS A 82 -9.08 -23.55 -4.24
CA LYS A 82 -8.82 -22.13 -3.97
C LYS A 82 -7.43 -21.64 -4.40
N GLY A 83 -6.52 -22.54 -4.78
CA GLY A 83 -5.16 -22.20 -5.18
C GLY A 83 -5.09 -21.23 -6.36
N ARG A 84 -5.99 -21.34 -7.35
CA ARG A 84 -6.05 -20.41 -8.49
C ARG A 84 -6.37 -18.98 -8.09
N GLU A 85 -7.23 -18.80 -7.09
CA GLU A 85 -7.59 -17.48 -6.58
C GLU A 85 -6.41 -16.86 -5.84
N LEU A 86 -5.69 -17.64 -5.06
CA LEU A 86 -4.45 -17.22 -4.40
C LEU A 86 -3.38 -16.81 -5.41
N ASP A 87 -3.12 -17.64 -6.43
CA ASP A 87 -2.12 -17.35 -7.48
C ASP A 87 -2.46 -16.06 -8.23
N LYS A 88 -3.74 -15.86 -8.56
CA LYS A 88 -4.23 -14.62 -9.16
C LYS A 88 -3.98 -13.41 -8.24
N ALA A 89 -4.33 -13.52 -6.96
CA ALA A 89 -4.13 -12.44 -6.00
C ALA A 89 -2.64 -12.10 -5.82
N ILE A 90 -1.77 -13.10 -5.73
CA ILE A 90 -0.31 -12.91 -5.64
C ILE A 90 0.23 -12.20 -6.89
N GLY A 91 -0.21 -12.61 -8.08
CA GLY A 91 0.18 -11.98 -9.35
C GLY A 91 -0.21 -10.50 -9.38
N LEU A 92 -1.49 -10.20 -9.11
CA LEU A 92 -1.99 -8.82 -9.05
C LEU A 92 -1.28 -7.97 -8.00
N ALA A 93 -1.06 -8.53 -6.81
CA ALA A 93 -0.35 -7.84 -5.73
C ALA A 93 1.08 -7.49 -6.12
N ARG A 94 1.79 -8.45 -6.72
CA ARG A 94 3.17 -8.25 -7.21
C ARG A 94 3.23 -7.15 -8.25
N ASP A 95 2.33 -7.16 -9.20
CA ASP A 95 2.29 -6.16 -10.28
C ASP A 95 2.01 -4.77 -9.72
N VAL A 96 1.01 -4.62 -8.86
CA VAL A 96 0.69 -3.33 -8.20
C VAL A 96 1.89 -2.81 -7.43
N VAL A 97 2.50 -3.63 -6.58
CA VAL A 97 3.67 -3.23 -5.78
C VAL A 97 4.84 -2.83 -6.68
N ASN A 98 5.13 -3.61 -7.72
CA ASN A 98 6.25 -3.31 -8.63
C ASN A 98 6.02 -2.02 -9.42
N ILE A 99 4.81 -1.76 -9.90
CA ILE A 99 4.48 -0.53 -10.61
C ILE A 99 4.65 0.66 -9.67
N ARG A 100 4.13 0.58 -8.46
CA ARG A 100 4.23 1.65 -7.48
C ARG A 100 5.67 1.92 -7.05
N VAL A 101 6.46 0.89 -6.78
CA VAL A 101 7.88 1.03 -6.45
C VAL A 101 8.65 1.75 -7.56
N ARG A 102 8.43 1.39 -8.84
CA ARG A 102 9.07 2.08 -9.97
C ARG A 102 8.69 3.55 -10.04
N LYS A 103 7.42 3.87 -9.87
CA LYS A 103 6.94 5.27 -9.88
C LYS A 103 7.51 6.06 -8.71
N ILE A 104 7.51 5.50 -7.51
CA ILE A 104 8.08 6.12 -6.29
C ILE A 104 9.58 6.35 -6.46
N ALA A 105 10.31 5.37 -6.96
CA ALA A 105 11.75 5.49 -7.21
C ALA A 105 12.06 6.57 -8.24
N SER A 106 11.28 6.65 -9.33
CA SER A 106 11.41 7.69 -10.34
C SER A 106 11.16 9.09 -9.76
N LEU A 107 10.12 9.26 -8.96
CA LEU A 107 9.81 10.51 -8.27
C LEU A 107 10.92 10.90 -7.29
N ALA A 108 11.40 9.95 -6.50
CA ALA A 108 12.47 10.19 -5.53
C ALA A 108 13.79 10.61 -6.21
N ALA A 109 14.07 10.07 -7.41
CA ALA A 109 15.27 10.37 -8.17
C ALA A 109 15.18 11.68 -8.95
N SER A 110 13.97 12.17 -9.29
CA SER A 110 13.78 13.38 -10.13
C SER A 110 14.19 14.68 -9.43
N GLY A 111 14.25 14.68 -8.11
CA GLY A 111 14.52 15.89 -7.32
C GLY A 111 13.33 16.85 -7.23
N GLU A 112 12.23 16.56 -7.91
CA GLU A 112 11.02 17.38 -7.84
C GLU A 112 10.37 17.26 -6.45
N GLN A 113 10.15 18.38 -5.80
CA GLN A 113 9.44 18.49 -4.52
C GLN A 113 8.07 19.09 -4.80
N THR A 114 7.11 18.26 -5.20
CA THR A 114 5.73 18.70 -5.20
C THR A 114 4.96 17.96 -4.13
N VAL A 115 4.34 18.72 -3.24
CA VAL A 115 3.42 18.19 -2.21
C VAL A 115 2.31 17.37 -2.87
N GLU A 116 1.91 17.73 -4.09
CA GLU A 116 0.91 17.00 -4.88
C GLU A 116 1.35 15.59 -5.23
N LEU A 117 2.64 15.38 -5.53
CA LEU A 117 3.16 14.06 -5.90
C LEU A 117 3.18 13.08 -4.71
N THR A 118 3.39 13.59 -3.50
CA THR A 118 3.45 12.78 -2.28
C THR A 118 2.11 12.62 -1.58
N SER A 119 1.11 13.45 -1.92
CA SER A 119 -0.21 13.43 -1.27
C SER A 119 -1.00 12.13 -1.48
N ASN A 120 -0.71 11.40 -2.56
CA ASN A 120 -1.35 10.13 -2.90
C ASN A 120 -0.60 8.89 -2.38
N LEU A 121 0.53 9.10 -1.70
CA LEU A 121 1.31 8.02 -1.10
C LEU A 121 0.70 7.57 0.23
N THR A 122 0.78 6.28 0.50
CA THR A 122 0.52 5.75 1.84
C THR A 122 1.68 6.07 2.78
N ALA A 123 1.52 5.90 4.08
CA ALA A 123 2.61 6.13 5.04
C ALA A 123 3.84 5.24 4.77
N GLU A 124 3.61 3.99 4.39
CA GLU A 124 4.68 3.05 4.01
C GLU A 124 5.42 3.52 2.75
N GLU A 125 4.70 4.07 1.79
CA GLU A 125 5.27 4.59 0.56
C GLU A 125 6.04 5.90 0.77
N VAL A 126 5.57 6.77 1.64
CA VAL A 126 6.31 7.98 2.06
C VAL A 126 7.65 7.57 2.67
N SER A 127 7.67 6.59 3.56
CA SER A 127 8.90 6.07 4.15
C SER A 127 9.85 5.51 3.10
N LEU A 128 9.34 4.78 2.10
CA LEU A 128 10.13 4.27 0.98
C LEU A 128 10.69 5.40 0.12
N PHE A 129 9.85 6.38 -0.23
CA PHE A 129 10.23 7.56 -1.01
C PHE A 129 11.39 8.33 -0.35
N GLU A 130 11.28 8.62 0.94
CA GLU A 130 12.32 9.34 1.70
C GLU A 130 13.63 8.57 1.75
N ARG A 131 13.58 7.25 1.95
CA ARG A 131 14.79 6.39 1.95
C ARG A 131 15.48 6.41 0.60
N ILE A 132 14.74 6.22 -0.50
CA ILE A 132 15.31 6.22 -1.85
C ILE A 132 15.90 7.59 -2.17
N ARG A 133 15.19 8.66 -1.85
CA ARG A 133 15.65 10.03 -2.06
C ARG A 133 16.96 10.30 -1.35
N ASN A 134 17.02 9.99 -0.05
CA ASN A 134 18.23 10.19 0.75
C ASN A 134 19.43 9.40 0.18
N GLN A 135 19.21 8.18 -0.27
CA GLN A 135 20.27 7.37 -0.90
C GLN A 135 20.73 7.96 -2.23
N VAL A 136 19.79 8.40 -3.06
CA VAL A 136 20.12 9.03 -4.35
C VAL A 136 20.87 10.34 -4.14
N ASP A 137 20.44 11.18 -3.22
CA ASP A 137 21.07 12.46 -2.92
C ASP A 137 22.48 12.27 -2.35
N SER A 138 22.66 11.32 -1.42
CA SER A 138 23.98 10.95 -0.89
C SER A 138 24.92 10.47 -1.99
N TRP A 139 24.45 9.58 -2.86
CA TRP A 139 25.24 9.08 -3.97
C TRP A 139 25.63 10.18 -4.96
N LYS A 140 24.68 11.08 -5.30
CA LYS A 140 24.98 12.24 -6.17
C LYS A 140 26.02 13.16 -5.56
N LYS A 141 25.93 13.41 -4.25
CA LYS A 141 26.90 14.21 -3.51
C LYS A 141 28.29 13.59 -3.57
N ASP A 142 28.38 12.28 -3.34
CA ASP A 142 29.64 11.55 -3.39
C ASP A 142 30.29 11.62 -4.77
N ILE A 143 29.51 11.50 -5.84
CA ILE A 143 30.01 11.53 -7.23
C ILE A 143 30.32 12.95 -7.71
N LEU A 144 29.49 13.93 -7.37
CA LEU A 144 29.65 15.29 -7.87
C LEU A 144 30.48 16.19 -6.95
N GLY A 145 30.82 15.71 -5.75
CA GLY A 145 31.57 16.47 -4.74
C GLY A 145 30.84 17.69 -4.19
N ARG A 146 29.52 17.77 -4.37
CA ARG A 146 28.65 18.86 -3.91
C ARG A 146 27.23 18.40 -3.70
N ASP A 147 26.46 19.16 -2.93
CA ASP A 147 25.04 18.88 -2.73
C ASP A 147 24.30 18.94 -4.08
N PRO A 148 23.41 17.98 -4.35
CA PRO A 148 22.58 18.02 -5.55
C PRO A 148 21.62 19.20 -5.45
N SER A 149 21.68 20.04 -6.43
CA SER A 149 20.77 21.20 -6.56
C SER A 149 19.65 20.89 -7.53
#